data_396dcc2f0dba511ec74a751e24274317
#
_entry.id   396dcc2f0dba511ec74a751e24274317
#
_cell.length_a   1.000
_cell.length_b   1.000
_cell.length_c   1.000
_cell.angle_alpha   90.00
_cell.angle_beta   90.00
_cell.angle_gamma   90.00
#
_symmetry.space_group_name_H-M   'P 1'
#
loop_
_entity.id
_entity.type
_entity.pdbx_description
1 polymer ?
#
loop_
_entity_poly.entity_id
_entity_poly.type
_entity_poly.pdbx_seq_one_letter_code
_entity_poly.pdbx_strand_id
1 'polypeptide(L)'
;ERKRELWKLEDRLEQLELESARAFGHAVTSLTQSLAYQPTYAEARREMADLYWARFEQAERERDAVNAIYFKALVAQYDDAAHYTDLFREKVDLRVVTHPQGATLKLARLEEYDRHLIRVEESLLGESPYLEIDLATGSYLIDVSLEGRPTITRPLHLQRGREHFVEIEIPRAESFRDGF
;
A
#
# COMPACT_ATOMS: atom_id res chain seq x y z
N GLU A 1 -35.98 0.53 -4.39
CA GLU A 1 -35.24 0.37 -5.65
C GLU A 1 -33.75 0.26 -5.37
N ARG A 2 -33.09 1.25 -4.74
CA ARG A 2 -31.65 1.24 -4.38
C ARG A 2 -31.20 0.03 -3.55
N LYS A 3 -32.06 -0.45 -2.62
CA LYS A 3 -31.72 -1.62 -1.78
C LYS A 3 -31.70 -2.93 -2.58
N ARG A 4 -32.54 -3.08 -3.61
CA ARG A 4 -32.52 -4.24 -4.49
C ARG A 4 -31.32 -4.22 -5.44
N GLU A 5 -30.88 -3.05 -5.85
CA GLU A 5 -29.67 -2.89 -6.67
C GLU A 5 -28.42 -3.25 -5.86
N LEU A 6 -28.36 -2.82 -4.59
CA LEU A 6 -27.27 -3.19 -3.69
C LEU A 6 -27.18 -4.71 -3.52
N TRP A 7 -28.27 -5.39 -3.22
CA TRP A 7 -28.29 -6.85 -3.09
C TRP A 7 -27.82 -7.58 -4.37
N LYS A 8 -28.22 -7.09 -5.56
CA LYS A 8 -27.71 -7.68 -6.83
C LYS A 8 -26.22 -7.49 -7.00
N LEU A 9 -25.66 -6.39 -6.54
CA LEU A 9 -24.22 -6.14 -6.59
C LEU A 9 -23.48 -7.02 -5.58
N GLU A 10 -24.03 -7.20 -4.39
CA GLU A 10 -23.50 -8.10 -3.37
C GLU A 10 -23.50 -9.56 -3.86
N ASP A 11 -24.63 -10.05 -4.41
CA ASP A 11 -24.73 -11.38 -5.00
C ASP A 11 -23.72 -11.57 -6.16
N ARG A 12 -23.54 -10.54 -6.99
CA ARG A 12 -22.59 -10.58 -8.09
C ARG A 12 -21.15 -10.60 -7.62
N LEU A 13 -20.83 -9.83 -6.58
CA LEU A 13 -19.52 -9.82 -5.97
C LEU A 13 -19.18 -11.21 -5.43
N GLU A 14 -20.08 -11.81 -4.64
CA GLU A 14 -19.90 -13.17 -4.08
C GLU A 14 -19.67 -14.22 -5.18
N GLN A 15 -20.42 -14.12 -6.29
CA GLN A 15 -20.21 -15.01 -7.43
C GLN A 15 -18.83 -14.87 -8.05
N LEU A 16 -18.36 -13.62 -8.26
CA LEU A 16 -17.04 -13.34 -8.83
C LEU A 16 -15.90 -13.79 -7.90
N GLU A 17 -16.06 -13.62 -6.62
CA GLU A 17 -15.10 -14.11 -5.62
C GLU A 17 -15.00 -15.65 -5.66
N LEU A 18 -16.13 -16.34 -5.75
CA LEU A 18 -16.17 -17.79 -5.86
C LEU A 18 -15.55 -18.29 -7.17
N GLU A 19 -15.86 -17.64 -8.30
CA GLU A 19 -15.26 -17.95 -9.60
C GLU A 19 -13.74 -17.73 -9.57
N SER A 20 -13.28 -16.62 -8.99
CA SER A 20 -11.85 -16.31 -8.80
C SER A 20 -11.15 -17.38 -7.95
N ALA A 21 -11.75 -17.77 -6.84
CA ALA A 21 -11.19 -18.81 -5.96
C ALA A 21 -11.07 -20.16 -6.67
N ARG A 22 -12.08 -20.54 -7.47
CA ARG A 22 -12.03 -21.78 -8.27
C ARG A 22 -10.95 -21.72 -9.35
N ALA A 23 -10.86 -20.60 -10.08
CA ALA A 23 -9.85 -20.41 -11.12
C ALA A 23 -8.43 -20.49 -10.52
N PHE A 24 -8.21 -19.85 -9.37
CA PHE A 24 -6.96 -19.92 -8.63
C PHE A 24 -6.62 -21.38 -8.24
N GLY A 25 -7.56 -22.12 -7.66
CA GLY A 25 -7.35 -23.52 -7.28
C GLY A 25 -7.00 -24.41 -8.49
N HIS A 26 -7.67 -24.23 -9.62
CA HIS A 26 -7.35 -24.93 -10.85
C HIS A 26 -5.95 -24.61 -11.38
N ALA A 27 -5.57 -23.33 -11.40
CA ALA A 27 -4.25 -22.90 -11.85
C ALA A 27 -3.14 -23.50 -10.96
N VAL A 28 -3.28 -23.40 -9.64
CA VAL A 28 -2.33 -24.01 -8.69
C VAL A 28 -2.21 -25.52 -8.90
N THR A 29 -3.33 -26.21 -9.08
CA THR A 29 -3.33 -27.66 -9.32
C THR A 29 -2.58 -28.02 -10.61
N SER A 30 -2.86 -27.33 -11.71
CA SER A 30 -2.22 -27.58 -13.00
C SER A 30 -0.71 -27.31 -12.97
N LEU A 31 -0.30 -26.21 -12.36
CA LEU A 31 1.12 -25.88 -12.21
C LEU A 31 1.85 -26.86 -11.28
N THR A 32 1.21 -27.27 -10.18
CA THR A 32 1.76 -28.30 -9.29
C THR A 32 1.96 -29.63 -10.02
N GLN A 33 1.02 -30.03 -10.87
CA GLN A 33 1.17 -31.23 -11.70
C GLN A 33 2.36 -31.07 -12.69
N SER A 34 2.50 -29.92 -13.36
CA SER A 34 3.65 -29.62 -14.21
C SER A 34 4.96 -29.77 -13.47
N LEU A 35 5.05 -29.19 -12.26
CA LEU A 35 6.25 -29.24 -11.42
C LEU A 35 6.51 -30.62 -10.83
N ALA A 36 5.49 -31.48 -10.71
CA ALA A 36 5.69 -32.87 -10.32
C ALA A 36 6.42 -33.68 -11.41
N TYR A 37 6.19 -33.35 -12.68
CA TYR A 37 6.93 -33.95 -13.80
C TYR A 37 8.32 -33.34 -14.00
N GLN A 38 8.42 -32.02 -13.88
CA GLN A 38 9.68 -31.29 -14.05
C GLN A 38 9.83 -30.22 -12.97
N PRO A 39 10.45 -30.53 -11.81
CA PRO A 39 10.55 -29.62 -10.67
C PRO A 39 11.27 -28.30 -10.96
N THR A 40 12.16 -28.27 -11.96
CA THR A 40 12.94 -27.09 -12.39
C THR A 40 12.36 -26.37 -13.59
N TYR A 41 11.09 -26.64 -13.95
CA TYR A 41 10.45 -25.96 -15.08
C TYR A 41 10.21 -24.47 -14.74
N ALA A 42 11.12 -23.62 -15.23
CA ALA A 42 11.22 -22.21 -14.86
C ALA A 42 9.93 -21.43 -15.12
N GLU A 43 9.24 -21.72 -16.24
CA GLU A 43 7.97 -21.04 -16.57
C GLU A 43 6.87 -21.38 -15.57
N ALA A 44 6.67 -22.66 -15.23
CA ALA A 44 5.68 -23.06 -14.25
C ALA A 44 5.99 -22.51 -12.84
N ARG A 45 7.28 -22.43 -12.46
CA ARG A 45 7.68 -21.81 -11.20
C ARG A 45 7.39 -20.32 -11.18
N ARG A 46 7.69 -19.62 -12.27
CA ARG A 46 7.37 -18.19 -12.42
C ARG A 46 5.87 -17.93 -12.33
N GLU A 47 5.06 -18.66 -13.09
CA GLU A 47 3.60 -18.54 -13.05
C GLU A 47 3.03 -18.82 -11.63
N MET A 48 3.63 -19.77 -10.91
CA MET A 48 3.26 -20.04 -9.52
C MET A 48 3.60 -18.84 -8.61
N ALA A 49 4.78 -18.24 -8.78
CA ALA A 49 5.17 -17.03 -8.03
C ALA A 49 4.22 -15.87 -8.34
N ASP A 50 3.85 -15.65 -9.62
CA ASP A 50 2.94 -14.60 -10.06
C ASP A 50 1.53 -14.78 -9.44
N LEU A 51 1.01 -16.01 -9.39
CA LEU A 51 -0.28 -16.32 -8.76
C LEU A 51 -0.27 -16.00 -7.26
N TYR A 52 0.78 -16.39 -6.54
CA TYR A 52 0.88 -16.13 -5.11
C TYR A 52 1.16 -14.65 -4.83
N TRP A 53 1.89 -13.95 -5.71
CA TRP A 53 2.08 -12.52 -5.62
C TRP A 53 0.75 -11.76 -5.68
N ALA A 54 -0.12 -12.10 -6.63
CA ALA A 54 -1.44 -11.48 -6.74
C ALA A 54 -2.29 -11.67 -5.45
N ARG A 55 -2.19 -12.83 -4.80
CA ARG A 55 -2.85 -13.09 -3.51
C ARG A 55 -2.20 -12.34 -2.35
N PHE A 56 -0.88 -12.20 -2.37
CA PHE A 56 -0.15 -11.39 -1.41
C PHE A 56 -0.60 -9.92 -1.48
N GLU A 57 -0.64 -9.34 -2.67
CA GLU A 57 -1.13 -7.96 -2.86
C GLU A 57 -2.59 -7.78 -2.43
N GLN A 58 -3.43 -8.78 -2.67
CA GLN A 58 -4.81 -8.76 -2.20
C GLN A 58 -4.88 -8.73 -0.67
N ALA A 59 -4.13 -9.61 0.00
CA ALA A 59 -4.08 -9.67 1.46
C ALA A 59 -3.56 -8.35 2.07
N GLU A 60 -2.55 -7.70 1.44
CA GLU A 60 -2.08 -6.38 1.87
C GLU A 60 -3.19 -5.30 1.74
N ARG A 61 -3.93 -5.27 0.62
CA ARG A 61 -5.03 -4.32 0.44
C ARG A 61 -6.16 -4.53 1.46
N GLU A 62 -6.45 -5.78 1.80
CA GLU A 62 -7.47 -6.18 2.78
C GLU A 62 -6.99 -6.08 4.23
N ARG A 63 -5.70 -5.74 4.43
CA ARG A 63 -5.03 -5.72 5.75
C ARG A 63 -5.08 -7.06 6.48
N ASP A 64 -5.08 -8.15 5.73
CA ASP A 64 -4.99 -9.51 6.23
C ASP A 64 -3.52 -9.92 6.40
N ALA A 65 -2.97 -9.56 7.56
CA ALA A 65 -1.56 -9.82 7.88
C ALA A 65 -1.20 -11.31 7.85
N VAL A 66 -2.14 -12.18 8.20
CA VAL A 66 -1.91 -13.64 8.23
C VAL A 66 -1.71 -14.18 6.81
N ASN A 67 -2.64 -13.86 5.92
CA ASN A 67 -2.55 -14.27 4.52
C ASN A 67 -1.39 -13.58 3.80
N ALA A 68 -1.07 -12.30 4.11
CA ALA A 68 0.08 -11.62 3.56
C ALA A 68 1.40 -12.36 3.89
N ILE A 69 1.62 -12.75 5.16
CA ILE A 69 2.80 -13.54 5.56
C ILE A 69 2.82 -14.89 4.85
N TYR A 70 1.69 -15.56 4.77
CA TYR A 70 1.58 -16.88 4.14
C TYR A 70 1.93 -16.82 2.64
N PHE A 71 1.31 -15.92 1.89
CA PHE A 71 1.56 -15.80 0.46
C PHE A 71 2.96 -15.25 0.16
N LYS A 72 3.51 -14.37 1.00
CA LYS A 72 4.91 -13.94 0.88
C LYS A 72 5.89 -15.11 0.92
N ALA A 73 5.68 -16.06 1.84
CA ALA A 73 6.51 -17.26 1.92
C ALA A 73 6.37 -18.15 0.68
N LEU A 74 5.16 -18.28 0.14
CA LEU A 74 4.92 -19.06 -1.08
C LEU A 74 5.56 -18.40 -2.32
N VAL A 75 5.49 -17.08 -2.47
CA VAL A 75 6.20 -16.39 -3.54
C VAL A 75 7.70 -16.68 -3.46
N ALA A 76 8.31 -16.51 -2.28
CA ALA A 76 9.75 -16.76 -2.09
C ALA A 76 10.16 -18.20 -2.44
N GLN A 77 9.27 -19.18 -2.27
CA GLN A 77 9.54 -20.58 -2.62
C GLN A 77 9.69 -20.81 -4.13
N TYR A 78 9.02 -20.01 -4.96
CA TYR A 78 8.98 -20.17 -6.42
C TYR A 78 9.73 -19.07 -7.18
N ASP A 79 10.19 -18.00 -6.52
CA ASP A 79 10.90 -16.85 -7.11
C ASP A 79 12.38 -17.14 -7.33
N ASP A 80 12.70 -18.08 -8.22
CA ASP A 80 14.09 -18.48 -8.51
C ASP A 80 14.94 -17.33 -9.10
N ALA A 81 14.30 -16.42 -9.82
CA ALA A 81 14.94 -15.28 -10.47
C ALA A 81 15.12 -14.07 -9.55
N ALA A 82 14.68 -14.17 -8.29
CA ALA A 82 14.62 -13.08 -7.33
C ALA A 82 13.84 -11.84 -7.84
N HIS A 83 12.90 -12.05 -8.78
CA HIS A 83 12.10 -10.99 -9.37
C HIS A 83 11.28 -10.24 -8.32
N TYR A 84 10.68 -10.97 -7.36
CA TYR A 84 9.88 -10.40 -6.29
C TYR A 84 10.70 -9.96 -5.07
N THR A 85 11.97 -10.37 -4.99
CA THR A 85 12.84 -10.02 -3.84
C THR A 85 12.96 -8.51 -3.68
N ASP A 86 13.14 -7.76 -4.76
CA ASP A 86 13.20 -6.30 -4.74
C ASP A 86 11.82 -5.67 -4.47
N LEU A 87 10.77 -6.28 -4.99
CA LEU A 87 9.40 -5.83 -4.76
C LEU A 87 8.95 -6.07 -3.31
N PHE A 88 9.54 -7.03 -2.60
CA PHE A 88 9.31 -7.22 -1.18
C PHE A 88 10.01 -6.18 -0.29
N ARG A 89 10.88 -5.35 -0.85
CA ARG A 89 11.45 -4.22 -0.10
C ARG A 89 10.29 -3.31 0.30
N GLU A 90 10.12 -3.17 1.60
CA GLU A 90 9.06 -2.34 2.19
C GLU A 90 9.44 -0.85 2.17
N LYS A 91 10.13 -0.41 1.10
CA LYS A 91 10.63 0.95 0.96
C LYS A 91 10.00 1.62 -0.24
N VAL A 92 9.68 2.89 -0.06
CA VAL A 92 9.02 3.73 -1.06
C VAL A 92 9.63 5.13 -1.06
N ASP A 93 9.52 5.83 -2.18
CA ASP A 93 9.91 7.21 -2.29
C ASP A 93 8.70 8.13 -2.09
N LEU A 94 8.87 9.16 -1.29
CA LEU A 94 7.86 10.18 -1.02
C LEU A 94 8.34 11.54 -1.53
N ARG A 95 7.62 12.10 -2.49
CA ARG A 95 7.83 13.46 -2.97
C ARG A 95 6.74 14.39 -2.44
N VAL A 96 7.14 15.48 -1.80
CA VAL A 96 6.22 16.46 -1.22
C VAL A 96 6.46 17.83 -1.85
N VAL A 97 5.41 18.45 -2.35
CA VAL A 97 5.40 19.81 -2.86
C VAL A 97 4.33 20.61 -2.15
N THR A 98 4.66 21.81 -1.70
CA THR A 98 3.70 22.72 -1.06
C THR A 98 3.48 23.97 -1.88
N HIS A 99 2.32 24.56 -1.75
CA HIS A 99 1.96 25.86 -2.31
C HIS A 99 1.46 26.80 -1.20
N PRO A 100 2.28 27.81 -0.82
CA PRO A 100 3.60 28.18 -1.33
C PRO A 100 4.71 27.19 -0.97
N GLN A 101 5.81 27.22 -1.70
CA GLN A 101 7.00 26.46 -1.39
C GLN A 101 7.74 27.03 -0.15
N GLY A 102 8.72 26.29 0.36
CA GLY A 102 9.52 26.69 1.52
C GLY A 102 8.87 26.35 2.86
N ALA A 103 7.81 25.57 2.87
CA ALA A 103 7.23 25.09 4.11
C ALA A 103 8.08 23.99 4.75
N THR A 104 8.26 24.05 6.06
CA THR A 104 8.93 23.02 6.85
C THR A 104 8.04 21.78 6.97
N LEU A 105 8.62 20.62 6.68
CA LEU A 105 7.95 19.33 6.66
C LEU A 105 8.45 18.44 7.82
N LYS A 106 7.54 17.94 8.62
CA LYS A 106 7.79 16.90 9.62
C LYS A 106 6.97 15.66 9.29
N LEU A 107 7.57 14.50 9.39
CA LEU A 107 6.92 13.23 9.15
C LEU A 107 6.88 12.43 10.44
N ALA A 108 5.72 11.91 10.81
CA ALA A 108 5.54 11.01 11.94
C ALA A 108 4.96 9.69 11.45
N ARG A 109 5.58 8.57 11.84
CA ARG A 109 5.03 7.24 11.60
C ARG A 109 3.88 6.98 12.55
N LEU A 110 2.83 6.33 12.07
CA LEU A 110 1.71 5.90 12.89
C LEU A 110 1.77 4.40 13.13
N GLU A 111 1.63 4.00 14.36
CA GLU A 111 1.45 2.61 14.76
C GLU A 111 0.17 2.44 15.56
N GLU A 112 -0.44 1.27 15.44
CA GLU A 112 -1.62 0.95 16.24
C GLU A 112 -1.18 0.41 17.60
N TYR A 113 -1.61 1.10 18.66
CA TYR A 113 -1.46 0.68 20.04
C TYR A 113 -2.82 0.76 20.73
N ASP A 114 -3.27 -0.33 21.30
CA ASP A 114 -4.59 -0.43 21.98
C ASP A 114 -5.76 0.13 21.15
N ARG A 115 -5.79 -0.21 19.86
CA ARG A 115 -6.77 0.26 18.85
C ARG A 115 -6.75 1.76 18.56
N HIS A 116 -5.72 2.46 18.99
CA HIS A 116 -5.48 3.85 18.67
C HIS A 116 -4.23 4.00 17.81
N LEU A 117 -4.28 4.89 16.84
CA LEU A 117 -3.10 5.26 16.07
C LEU A 117 -2.31 6.30 16.86
N ILE A 118 -1.06 5.95 17.21
CA ILE A 118 -0.13 6.82 17.91
C ILE A 118 1.04 7.21 17.00
N ARG A 119 1.58 8.40 17.21
CA ARG A 119 2.83 8.84 16.57
C ARG A 119 4.00 8.19 17.28
N VAL A 120 4.85 7.46 16.56
CA VAL A 120 5.99 6.74 17.17
C VAL A 120 7.34 7.30 16.76
N GLU A 121 7.56 7.58 15.50
CA GLU A 121 8.82 8.10 14.98
C GLU A 121 8.55 9.44 14.28
N GLU A 122 9.10 10.51 14.83
CA GLU A 122 9.00 11.84 14.24
C GLU A 122 10.35 12.26 13.67
N SER A 123 10.36 12.67 12.41
CA SER A 123 11.54 13.17 11.74
C SER A 123 11.26 14.51 11.07
N LEU A 124 12.24 15.42 11.15
CA LEU A 124 12.24 16.64 10.37
C LEU A 124 12.79 16.30 8.98
N LEU A 125 11.96 16.41 7.95
CA LEU A 125 12.37 16.13 6.57
C LEU A 125 13.20 17.30 6.00
N GLY A 126 12.70 18.51 6.13
CA GLY A 126 13.32 19.72 5.55
C GLY A 126 12.26 20.67 5.01
N GLU A 127 12.61 21.44 3.99
CA GLU A 127 11.72 22.40 3.35
C GLU A 127 11.20 21.88 2.01
N SER A 128 9.93 22.18 1.70
CA SER A 128 9.30 21.84 0.42
C SER A 128 9.85 22.72 -0.74
N PRO A 129 10.09 22.15 -1.95
CA PRO A 129 9.85 20.77 -2.36
C PRO A 129 10.89 19.80 -1.80
N TYR A 130 10.45 18.62 -1.39
CA TYR A 130 11.30 17.62 -0.73
C TYR A 130 11.10 16.23 -1.31
N LEU A 131 12.18 15.46 -1.38
CA LEU A 131 12.15 14.05 -1.77
C LEU A 131 12.79 13.22 -0.65
N GLU A 132 12.04 12.37 -0.03
CA GLU A 132 12.53 11.34 0.87
C GLU A 132 12.55 10.00 0.16
N ILE A 133 13.66 9.32 0.23
CA ILE A 133 13.88 8.02 -0.39
C ILE A 133 13.95 6.93 0.67
N ASP A 134 13.62 5.72 0.27
CA ASP A 134 13.74 4.54 1.14
C ASP A 134 12.86 4.57 2.41
N LEU A 135 11.75 5.29 2.42
CA LEU A 135 10.78 5.23 3.51
C LEU A 135 10.15 3.84 3.63
N ALA A 136 9.94 3.38 4.85
CA ALA A 136 9.16 2.16 5.07
C ALA A 136 7.71 2.35 4.64
N THR A 137 7.07 1.31 4.12
CA THR A 137 5.63 1.32 3.88
C THR A 137 4.85 1.45 5.19
N GLY A 138 3.66 2.05 5.15
CA GLY A 138 2.84 2.21 6.34
C GLY A 138 2.03 3.49 6.37
N SER A 139 1.48 3.79 7.54
CA SER A 139 0.68 4.98 7.77
C SER A 139 1.55 6.06 8.43
N TYR A 140 1.40 7.28 7.94
CA TYR A 140 2.16 8.45 8.41
C TYR A 140 1.25 9.67 8.57
N LEU A 141 1.71 10.61 9.37
CA LEU A 141 1.20 11.99 9.37
C LEU A 141 2.32 12.91 8.89
N ILE A 142 2.01 13.77 7.94
CA ILE A 142 2.89 14.86 7.57
C ILE A 142 2.35 16.17 8.14
N ASP A 143 3.17 16.84 8.93
CA ASP A 143 2.91 18.18 9.44
C ASP A 143 3.66 19.20 8.57
N VAL A 144 2.92 20.15 8.04
CA VAL A 144 3.44 21.18 7.12
C VAL A 144 3.26 22.53 7.80
N SER A 145 4.36 23.24 8.04
CA SER A 145 4.35 24.55 8.69
C SER A 145 5.06 25.59 7.82
N LEU A 146 4.43 26.76 7.69
CA LEU A 146 4.99 27.93 7.02
C LEU A 146 4.72 29.16 7.87
N GLU A 147 5.72 30.04 8.01
CA GLU A 147 5.60 31.24 8.80
C GLU A 147 4.39 32.09 8.35
N GLY A 148 3.60 32.57 9.32
CA GLY A 148 2.39 33.35 9.05
C GLY A 148 1.18 32.55 8.52
N ARG A 149 1.25 31.22 8.52
CA ARG A 149 0.15 30.35 8.10
C ARG A 149 -0.14 29.26 9.13
N PRO A 150 -1.35 28.71 9.16
CA PRO A 150 -1.69 27.60 10.03
C PRO A 150 -0.91 26.34 9.63
N THR A 151 -0.48 25.57 10.62
CA THR A 151 0.11 24.24 10.40
C THR A 151 -0.97 23.29 9.91
N ILE A 152 -0.64 22.53 8.86
CA ILE A 152 -1.52 21.50 8.30
C ILE A 152 -0.97 20.14 8.65
N THR A 153 -1.81 19.27 9.19
CA THR A 153 -1.51 17.85 9.37
C THR A 153 -2.30 17.03 8.36
N ARG A 154 -1.62 16.19 7.58
CA ARG A 154 -2.24 15.34 6.57
C ARG A 154 -1.84 13.88 6.77
N PRO A 155 -2.81 12.94 6.81
CA PRO A 155 -2.51 11.52 6.82
C PRO A 155 -2.03 11.05 5.44
N LEU A 156 -1.02 10.18 5.45
CA LEU A 156 -0.47 9.53 4.28
C LEU A 156 -0.47 8.02 4.52
N HIS A 157 -0.77 7.26 3.48
CA HIS A 157 -0.60 5.82 3.48
C HIS A 157 0.34 5.43 2.35
N LEU A 158 1.57 5.06 2.71
CA LEU A 158 2.63 4.73 1.77
C LEU A 158 2.56 3.25 1.44
N GLN A 159 2.29 2.95 0.17
CA GLN A 159 2.14 1.60 -0.35
C GLN A 159 3.32 1.23 -1.23
N ARG A 160 3.73 0.00 -1.16
CA ARG A 160 4.77 -0.62 -1.97
C ARG A 160 4.52 -0.45 -3.48
N GLY A 161 5.62 -0.32 -4.25
CA GLY A 161 5.56 -0.34 -5.71
C GLY A 161 4.91 0.89 -6.34
N ARG A 162 4.75 1.98 -5.59
CA ARG A 162 4.22 3.26 -6.08
C ARG A 162 5.15 4.41 -5.71
N GLU A 163 5.29 5.35 -6.62
CA GLU A 163 5.79 6.66 -6.28
C GLU A 163 4.68 7.45 -5.57
N HIS A 164 4.99 8.00 -4.41
CA HIS A 164 4.06 8.81 -3.65
C HIS A 164 4.37 10.29 -3.88
N PHE A 165 3.51 10.93 -4.67
CA PHE A 165 3.54 12.37 -4.90
C PHE A 165 2.43 13.04 -4.10
N VAL A 166 2.80 13.96 -3.23
CA VAL A 166 1.88 14.68 -2.35
C VAL A 166 2.00 16.18 -2.58
N GLU A 167 0.92 16.78 -3.03
CA GLU A 167 0.80 18.22 -3.22
C GLU A 167 -0.12 18.81 -2.14
N ILE A 168 0.35 19.86 -1.46
CA ILE A 168 -0.35 20.45 -0.32
C ILE A 168 -0.47 21.97 -0.51
N GLU A 169 -1.69 22.44 -0.63
CA GLU A 169 -1.98 23.87 -0.58
C GLU A 169 -2.07 24.35 0.88
N ILE A 170 -1.31 25.39 1.21
CA ILE A 170 -1.30 25.97 2.55
C ILE A 170 -2.16 27.25 2.53
N PRO A 171 -3.37 27.23 3.12
CA PRO A 171 -4.28 28.38 3.12
C PRO A 171 -3.71 29.57 3.88
N ARG A 172 -4.19 30.77 3.57
CA ARG A 172 -3.88 31.96 4.36
C ARG A 172 -4.64 31.93 5.68
N ALA A 173 -4.08 32.52 6.75
CA ALA A 173 -4.71 32.57 8.06
C ALA A 173 -6.13 33.21 8.05
N GLU A 174 -6.37 34.13 7.11
CA GLU A 174 -7.65 34.84 6.95
C GLU A 174 -8.78 33.94 6.43
N SER A 175 -8.47 32.86 5.71
CA SER A 175 -9.50 31.95 5.17
C SER A 175 -10.19 31.08 6.22
N PHE A 176 -9.73 31.09 7.47
CA PHE A 176 -10.35 30.35 8.58
C PHE A 176 -11.32 31.19 9.44
N ARG A 177 -11.49 32.51 9.14
CA ARG A 177 -12.34 33.39 9.97
C ARG A 177 -13.81 33.44 9.55
N ASP A 178 -14.17 32.92 8.38
CA ASP A 178 -15.52 33.06 7.82
C ASP A 178 -16.39 31.77 7.89
N GLY A 179 -16.12 30.88 8.83
CA GLY A 179 -16.81 29.58 8.87
C GLY A 179 -17.23 29.03 10.24
N PHE A 180 -17.65 29.91 11.20
CA PHE A 180 -18.40 29.51 12.42
C PHE A 180 -19.38 30.56 12.82
#